data_95250117fd7d677ff3cfd8f82395296c
#
_entry.id   95250117fd7d677ff3cfd8f82395296c
#
_cell.length_a   1.000
_cell.length_b   1.000
_cell.length_c   1.000
_cell.angle_alpha   90.00
_cell.angle_beta   90.00
_cell.angle_gamma   90.00
#
_symmetry.space_group_name_H-M   'P 1'
#
loop_
_entity.id
_entity.type
_entity.pdbx_description
1 polymer ?
#
loop_
_entity_poly.entity_id
_entity_poly.type
_entity_poly.pdbx_seq_one_letter_code
_entity_poly.pdbx_strand_id
1 'polypeptide(L)'
;MAHPIQWKVIAMYDSNLDNIWHVEIKFVEDDTHTHATVRAQLRDGQAMTTHGDAYRNPNDSSQPMVGEEIAAARALIALGTELLQAASARIEQVTHRPVHLQG
;
A
#
# COMPACT_ATOMS: atom_id res chain seq x y z
N MET A 1 7.25 -13.63 25.96
CA MET A 1 7.00 -12.70 24.83
C MET A 1 8.03 -11.62 24.80
N ALA A 2 9.14 -11.96 24.27
CA ALA A 2 10.22 -11.01 24.17
C ALA A 2 10.09 -10.08 22.96
N HIS A 3 9.34 -10.49 21.97
CA HIS A 3 9.34 -9.82 20.70
C HIS A 3 8.86 -8.37 20.72
N PRO A 4 7.75 -8.03 21.39
CA PRO A 4 7.35 -6.62 21.43
C PRO A 4 8.38 -5.75 22.13
N ILE A 5 9.02 -6.29 23.15
CA ILE A 5 10.04 -5.55 23.88
C ILE A 5 11.29 -5.36 23.02
N GLN A 6 11.71 -6.42 22.33
CA GLN A 6 12.84 -6.35 21.42
C GLN A 6 12.59 -5.35 20.30
N TRP A 7 11.37 -5.35 19.76
CA TRP A 7 11.00 -4.41 18.73
C TRP A 7 11.13 -2.97 19.22
N LYS A 8 10.64 -2.69 20.42
CA LYS A 8 10.74 -1.36 20.99
C LYS A 8 12.19 -0.94 21.24
N VAL A 9 13.01 -1.86 21.72
CA VAL A 9 14.41 -1.57 21.95
C VAL A 9 15.12 -1.23 20.66
N ILE A 10 14.88 -1.99 19.61
CA ILE A 10 15.44 -1.71 18.30
C ILE A 10 15.01 -0.33 17.83
N ALA A 11 13.73 -0.01 17.98
CA ALA A 11 13.20 1.28 17.58
C ALA A 11 13.85 2.43 18.33
N MET A 12 14.13 2.25 19.63
CA MET A 12 14.77 3.28 20.43
C MET A 12 16.20 3.59 19.97
N TYR A 13 16.89 2.60 19.48
CA TYR A 13 18.29 2.77 19.05
C TYR A 13 18.42 2.98 17.55
N ASP A 14 17.33 2.86 16.83
CA ASP A 14 17.36 3.03 15.38
C ASP A 14 17.11 4.49 15.05
N SER A 15 18.16 5.17 14.61
CA SER A 15 18.05 6.56 14.20
C SER A 15 17.24 6.73 12.91
N ASN A 16 16.83 5.62 12.28
CA ASN A 16 16.10 5.64 11.02
C ASN A 16 14.59 5.48 11.19
N LEU A 17 14.06 5.69 12.39
CA LEU A 17 12.62 5.64 12.63
C LEU A 17 11.85 6.59 11.71
N ASP A 18 12.49 7.72 11.38
CA ASP A 18 11.87 8.70 10.48
C ASP A 18 11.80 8.22 9.03
N ASN A 19 12.42 7.08 8.74
CA ASN A 19 12.44 6.50 7.40
C ASN A 19 11.40 5.39 7.23
N ILE A 20 10.44 5.32 8.14
CA ILE A 20 9.42 4.28 8.11
C ILE A 20 8.15 4.84 7.48
N TRP A 21 7.57 4.10 6.55
CA TRP A 21 6.24 4.37 6.04
C TRP A 21 5.26 3.42 6.70
N HIS A 22 4.05 3.89 6.91
CA HIS A 22 2.97 3.07 7.44
C HIS A 22 1.97 2.81 6.33
N VAL A 23 1.65 1.53 6.13
CA VAL A 23 0.68 1.13 5.12
C VAL A 23 -0.41 0.33 5.82
N GLU A 24 -1.66 0.75 5.64
CA GLU A 24 -2.82 0.05 6.16
C GLU A 24 -3.64 -0.47 5.00
N ILE A 25 -4.20 -1.64 5.17
CA ILE A 25 -5.13 -2.20 4.19
C ILE A 25 -6.41 -2.55 4.92
N LYS A 26 -7.51 -2.02 4.45
CA LYS A 26 -8.84 -2.29 4.98
C LYS A 26 -9.69 -2.95 3.92
N PHE A 27 -10.56 -3.83 4.36
CA PHE A 27 -11.44 -4.56 3.46
C PHE A 27 -12.89 -4.31 3.80
N VAL A 28 -13.71 -4.23 2.77
CA VAL A 28 -15.16 -4.29 2.88
C VAL A 28 -15.60 -5.41 1.94
N GLU A 29 -16.33 -6.36 2.48
CA GLU A 29 -16.69 -7.57 1.74
C GLU A 29 -18.18 -7.81 1.80
N ASP A 30 -18.73 -8.33 0.72
CA ASP A 30 -20.04 -8.96 0.69
C ASP A 30 -19.89 -10.33 0.00
N ASP A 31 -21.01 -10.98 -0.37
CA ASP A 31 -20.96 -12.33 -0.88
C ASP A 31 -20.21 -12.49 -2.19
N THR A 32 -20.12 -11.44 -3.00
CA THR A 32 -19.55 -11.51 -4.35
C THR A 32 -18.44 -10.49 -4.61
N HIS A 33 -18.17 -9.61 -3.66
CA HIS A 33 -17.26 -8.50 -3.92
C HIS A 33 -16.40 -8.22 -2.69
N THR A 34 -15.11 -8.06 -2.90
CA THR A 34 -14.17 -7.60 -1.89
C THR A 34 -13.56 -6.31 -2.39
N HIS A 35 -13.64 -5.27 -1.57
CA HIS A 35 -13.03 -3.97 -1.84
C HIS A 35 -11.91 -3.73 -0.84
N ALA A 36 -10.71 -3.48 -1.35
CA ALA A 36 -9.56 -3.14 -0.50
C ALA A 36 -9.23 -1.66 -0.65
N THR A 37 -8.97 -1.03 0.46
CA THR A 37 -8.46 0.34 0.50
C THR A 37 -7.08 0.29 1.14
N VAL A 38 -6.07 0.75 0.42
CA VAL A 38 -4.71 0.87 0.91
C VAL A 38 -4.42 2.33 1.17
N ARG A 39 -3.95 2.62 2.36
CA ARG A 39 -3.51 3.96 2.72
C ARG A 39 -2.05 3.90 3.16
N ALA A 40 -1.21 4.63 2.46
CA ALA A 40 0.21 4.72 2.78
C ALA A 40 0.49 6.11 3.34
N GLN A 41 1.08 6.15 4.52
CA GLN A 41 1.53 7.39 5.11
C GLN A 41 3.02 7.50 4.91
N LEU A 42 3.42 8.50 4.15
CA LEU A 42 4.79 8.71 3.76
C LEU A 42 5.53 9.48 4.84
N ARG A 43 6.83 9.52 4.69
CA ARG A 43 7.74 10.12 5.65
C ARG A 43 7.54 11.63 5.83
N ASP A 44 7.08 12.31 4.78
CA ASP A 44 6.83 13.75 4.81
C ASP A 44 5.46 14.12 5.35
N GLY A 45 4.72 13.13 5.85
CA GLY A 45 3.37 13.34 6.39
C GLY A 45 2.27 13.24 5.35
N GLN A 46 2.60 13.16 4.08
CA GLN A 46 1.59 12.98 3.05
C GLN A 46 1.03 11.56 3.09
N ALA A 47 -0.19 11.41 2.64
CA ALA A 47 -0.82 10.10 2.55
C ALA A 47 -1.30 9.87 1.12
N MET A 48 -1.17 8.63 0.66
CA MET A 48 -1.73 8.18 -0.61
C MET A 48 -2.74 7.09 -0.31
N THR A 49 -3.88 7.15 -0.99
CA THR A 49 -4.92 6.15 -0.83
C THR A 49 -5.26 5.56 -2.18
N THR A 50 -5.24 4.24 -2.26
CA THR A 50 -5.58 3.52 -3.48
C THR A 50 -6.57 2.41 -3.16
N HIS A 51 -7.18 1.85 -4.20
CA HIS A 51 -8.24 0.88 -4.06
C HIS A 51 -8.03 -0.28 -5.03
N GLY A 52 -8.55 -1.42 -4.64
CA GLY A 52 -8.57 -2.59 -5.49
C GLY A 52 -9.83 -3.40 -5.21
N ASP A 53 -10.30 -4.10 -6.22
CA ASP A 53 -11.54 -4.84 -6.13
C ASP A 53 -11.34 -6.25 -6.67
N ALA A 54 -12.04 -7.19 -6.06
CA ALA A 54 -12.12 -8.56 -6.53
C ALA A 54 -13.58 -8.99 -6.53
N TYR A 55 -13.97 -9.68 -7.57
CA TYR A 55 -15.33 -10.13 -7.75
C TYR A 55 -15.37 -11.63 -7.90
N ARG A 56 -16.34 -12.26 -7.28
CA ARG A 56 -16.56 -13.69 -7.35
C ARG A 56 -17.84 -13.95 -8.14
N ASN A 57 -17.77 -14.92 -9.04
CA ASN A 57 -18.99 -15.43 -9.67
C ASN A 57 -19.86 -16.03 -8.56
N PRO A 58 -21.15 -15.66 -8.46
CA PRO A 58 -22.02 -16.21 -7.41
C PRO A 58 -22.12 -17.74 -7.41
N ASN A 59 -21.83 -18.38 -8.54
CA ASN A 59 -21.88 -19.83 -8.67
C ASN A 59 -20.63 -20.51 -8.17
N ASP A 60 -19.57 -19.76 -7.89
CA ASP A 60 -18.32 -20.30 -7.37
C ASP A 60 -18.37 -20.41 -5.85
N SER A 61 -17.55 -21.27 -5.30
CA SER A 61 -17.39 -21.38 -3.85
C SER A 61 -16.87 -20.08 -3.28
N SER A 62 -17.35 -19.73 -2.10
CA SER A 62 -16.83 -18.56 -1.40
C SER A 62 -15.44 -18.87 -0.85
N GLN A 63 -14.48 -18.02 -1.18
CA GLN A 63 -13.12 -18.13 -0.66
C GLN A 63 -12.64 -16.74 -0.27
N PRO A 64 -12.97 -16.30 0.96
CA PRO A 64 -12.68 -14.91 1.37
C PRO A 64 -11.22 -14.53 1.25
N MET A 65 -10.30 -15.44 1.59
CA MET A 65 -8.88 -15.14 1.51
C MET A 65 -8.43 -14.84 0.08
N VAL A 66 -8.98 -15.54 -0.90
CA VAL A 66 -8.63 -15.30 -2.30
C VAL A 66 -9.09 -13.92 -2.73
N GLY A 67 -10.31 -13.54 -2.35
CA GLY A 67 -10.83 -12.21 -2.64
C GLY A 67 -9.98 -11.12 -2.02
N GLU A 68 -9.60 -11.30 -0.76
CA GLU A 68 -8.75 -10.34 -0.07
C GLU A 68 -7.39 -10.21 -0.73
N GLU A 69 -6.77 -11.34 -1.07
CA GLU A 69 -5.46 -11.32 -1.71
C GLU A 69 -5.49 -10.59 -3.05
N ILE A 70 -6.51 -10.84 -3.86
CA ILE A 70 -6.62 -10.21 -5.16
C ILE A 70 -6.90 -8.71 -5.01
N ALA A 71 -7.84 -8.35 -4.15
CA ALA A 71 -8.20 -6.96 -3.95
C ALA A 71 -7.01 -6.17 -3.39
N ALA A 72 -6.32 -6.74 -2.41
CA ALA A 72 -5.13 -6.12 -1.82
C ALA A 72 -4.03 -5.96 -2.88
N ALA A 73 -3.79 -6.99 -3.67
CA ALA A 73 -2.77 -6.93 -4.71
C ALA A 73 -3.05 -5.80 -5.71
N ARG A 74 -4.30 -5.67 -6.14
CA ARG A 74 -4.69 -4.62 -7.08
C ARG A 74 -4.53 -3.24 -6.47
N ALA A 75 -4.89 -3.07 -5.21
CA ALA A 75 -4.71 -1.80 -4.51
C ALA A 75 -3.22 -1.45 -4.34
N LEU A 76 -2.40 -2.44 -4.04
CA LEU A 76 -0.96 -2.24 -3.88
C LEU A 76 -0.26 -1.92 -5.20
N ILE A 77 -0.69 -2.54 -6.29
CA ILE A 77 -0.20 -2.21 -7.62
C ILE A 77 -0.55 -0.76 -7.96
N ALA A 78 -1.76 -0.34 -7.66
CA ALA A 78 -2.18 1.04 -7.87
C ALA A 78 -1.33 2.00 -7.04
N LEU A 79 -1.02 1.65 -5.79
CA LEU A 79 -0.15 2.45 -4.96
C LEU A 79 1.24 2.58 -5.58
N GLY A 80 1.79 1.46 -6.06
CA GLY A 80 3.09 1.48 -6.72
C GLY A 80 3.11 2.42 -7.92
N THR A 81 2.05 2.40 -8.72
CA THR A 81 1.93 3.28 -9.88
C THR A 81 1.91 4.74 -9.46
N GLU A 82 1.14 5.09 -8.42
CA GLU A 82 1.10 6.47 -7.94
C GLU A 82 2.44 6.92 -7.36
N LEU A 83 3.15 6.03 -6.68
CA LEU A 83 4.47 6.35 -6.16
C LEU A 83 5.46 6.65 -7.28
N LEU A 84 5.41 5.88 -8.36
CA LEU A 84 6.27 6.13 -9.51
C LEU A 84 5.96 7.47 -10.18
N GLN A 85 4.67 7.81 -10.28
CA GLN A 85 4.26 9.09 -10.83
C GLN A 85 4.74 10.26 -9.94
N ALA A 86 4.62 10.09 -8.63
CA ALA A 86 5.08 11.12 -7.70
C ALA A 86 6.60 11.31 -7.79
N ALA A 87 7.34 10.21 -7.89
CA ALA A 87 8.79 10.26 -8.05
C ALA A 87 9.18 10.95 -9.36
N SER A 88 8.49 10.62 -10.45
CA SER A 88 8.72 11.26 -11.74
C SER A 88 8.52 12.76 -11.66
N ALA A 89 7.43 13.19 -11.03
CA ALA A 89 7.13 14.61 -10.88
C ALA A 89 8.22 15.33 -10.08
N ARG A 90 8.73 14.70 -9.01
CA ARG A 90 9.80 15.29 -8.21
C ARG A 90 11.10 15.43 -9.00
N ILE A 91 11.44 14.41 -9.78
CA ILE A 91 12.64 14.46 -10.60
C ILE A 91 12.52 15.57 -11.66
N GLU A 92 11.36 15.67 -12.29
CA GLU A 92 11.11 16.71 -13.30
C GLU A 92 11.22 18.11 -12.70
N GLN A 93 10.73 18.29 -11.48
CA GLN A 93 10.84 19.58 -10.79
C GLN A 93 12.28 19.98 -10.53
N VAL A 94 13.14 19.01 -10.25
CA VAL A 94 14.53 19.28 -9.94
C VAL A 94 15.36 19.46 -11.20
N THR A 95 15.12 18.60 -12.21
CA THR A 95 15.96 18.55 -13.41
C THR A 95 15.41 19.36 -14.56
N HIS A 96 14.11 19.71 -14.52
CA HIS A 96 13.38 20.38 -15.61
C HIS A 96 13.39 19.52 -16.88
N ARG A 97 13.41 18.19 -16.73
CA ARG A 97 13.39 17.23 -17.83
C ARG A 97 12.28 16.23 -17.63
N PRO A 98 11.57 15.85 -18.70
CA PRO A 98 10.57 14.80 -18.59
C PRO A 98 11.20 13.49 -18.14
N VAL A 99 10.52 12.78 -17.25
CA VAL A 99 10.96 11.49 -16.75
C VAL A 99 9.81 10.51 -16.82
N HIS A 100 10.09 9.30 -17.25
CA HIS A 100 9.10 8.24 -17.26
C HIS A 100 9.66 7.03 -16.50
N LEU A 101 9.02 6.68 -15.40
CA LEU A 101 9.40 5.54 -14.58
C LEU A 101 8.38 4.43 -14.75
N GLN A 102 8.86 3.20 -14.89
CA GLN A 102 8.00 2.03 -15.03
C GLN A 102 8.20 1.11 -13.84
N GLY A 103 7.08 0.52 -13.40
CA GLY A 103 7.10 -0.42 -12.29
C GLY A 103 7.37 -1.84 -12.69
#